data_941948472b8d88e5bd114493559497ac
#
_entry.id   941948472b8d88e5bd114493559497ac
#
_cell.length_a   1.000
_cell.length_b   1.000
_cell.length_c   1.000
_cell.angle_alpha   90.00
_cell.angle_beta   90.00
_cell.angle_gamma   90.00
#
_symmetry.space_group_name_H-M   'P 1'
#
loop_
_entity.id
_entity.type
_entity.pdbx_description
1 polymer ?
#
loop_
_entity_poly.entity_id
_entity_poly.type
_entity_poly.pdbx_seq_one_letter_code
_entity_poly.pdbx_strand_id
1 'polypeptide(L)'
;MRTVKDILHVKGSQVYTISPDATVYEALSRMAENNVGAMLVFEGSDMVGLISERDYSRKTILKGRFSKETAVKEIMTTELITVSPDVDIEKCMELFTDKHVRHLPVLENGKVVGIVSIGDVVKNIIDYKEDIIEELESYIKGQR
;
A
#
# COMPACT_ATOMS: atom_id res chain seq x y z
N MET A 1 -14.24 14.79 6.79
CA MET A 1 -13.13 14.56 5.84
C MET A 1 -12.58 13.15 6.06
N ARG A 2 -12.41 12.43 4.97
CA ARG A 2 -11.89 11.05 5.07
C ARG A 2 -10.36 11.08 5.06
N THR A 3 -9.77 10.24 5.90
CA THR A 3 -8.33 10.19 6.09
C THR A 3 -7.80 8.76 5.93
N VAL A 4 -6.49 8.65 5.92
CA VAL A 4 -5.79 7.36 5.91
C VAL A 4 -6.27 6.48 7.07
N LYS A 5 -6.52 7.08 8.23
CA LYS A 5 -7.04 6.37 9.40
C LYS A 5 -8.35 5.65 9.10
N ASP A 6 -9.23 6.29 8.34
CA ASP A 6 -10.50 5.67 7.95
C ASP A 6 -10.29 4.44 7.08
N ILE A 7 -9.32 4.50 6.17
CA ILE A 7 -8.97 3.35 5.32
C ILE A 7 -8.45 2.21 6.19
N LEU A 8 -7.51 2.50 7.09
CA LEU A 8 -6.93 1.46 7.96
C LEU A 8 -7.97 0.84 8.88
N HIS A 9 -8.96 1.63 9.30
CA HIS A 9 -10.04 1.13 10.15
C HIS A 9 -10.86 0.04 9.44
N VAL A 10 -11.06 0.18 8.13
CA VAL A 10 -11.81 -0.78 7.32
C VAL A 10 -10.96 -1.96 6.88
N LYS A 11 -9.79 -1.70 6.30
CA LYS A 11 -8.94 -2.76 5.74
C LYS A 11 -8.10 -3.47 6.80
N GLY A 12 -7.88 -2.82 7.93
CA GLY A 12 -6.97 -3.32 8.95
C GLY A 12 -5.57 -2.72 8.81
N SER A 13 -4.79 -2.86 9.86
CA SER A 13 -3.45 -2.29 9.94
C SER A 13 -2.35 -3.33 9.80
N GLN A 14 -2.68 -4.51 9.29
CA GLN A 14 -1.68 -5.57 9.12
C GLN A 14 -0.70 -5.22 8.02
N VAL A 15 0.59 -5.40 8.31
CA VAL A 15 1.68 -5.12 7.38
C VAL A 15 2.55 -6.38 7.31
N TYR A 16 2.86 -6.81 6.09
CA TYR A 16 3.75 -7.93 5.88
C TYR A 16 5.14 -7.41 5.58
N THR A 17 6.14 -7.99 6.22
CA THR A 17 7.51 -7.54 6.11
C THR A 17 8.43 -8.66 5.66
N ILE A 18 9.58 -8.28 5.10
CA ILE A 18 10.57 -9.23 4.62
C ILE A 18 11.97 -8.64 4.83
N SER A 19 12.96 -9.51 4.95
CA SER A 19 14.36 -9.09 5.07
C SER A 19 14.93 -8.67 3.70
N PRO A 20 15.82 -7.68 3.65
CA PRO A 20 16.48 -7.32 2.40
C PRO A 20 17.36 -8.45 1.83
N ASP A 21 17.76 -9.39 2.66
CA ASP A 21 18.58 -10.51 2.24
C ASP A 21 17.77 -11.72 1.76
N ALA A 22 16.45 -11.71 1.93
CA ALA A 22 15.58 -12.74 1.40
C ALA A 22 15.58 -12.67 -0.13
N THR A 23 15.18 -13.77 -0.78
CA THR A 23 15.08 -13.78 -2.23
C THR A 23 13.78 -13.12 -2.70
N VAL A 24 13.80 -12.61 -3.92
CA VAL A 24 12.60 -12.07 -4.55
C VAL A 24 11.53 -13.17 -4.65
N TYR A 25 11.94 -14.41 -4.91
CA TYR A 25 11.01 -15.55 -4.96
C TYR A 25 10.26 -15.71 -3.64
N GLU A 26 10.98 -15.63 -2.52
CA GLU A 26 10.35 -15.73 -1.19
C GLU A 26 9.34 -14.59 -0.97
N ALA A 27 9.71 -13.38 -1.38
CA ALA A 27 8.80 -12.23 -1.28
C ALA A 27 7.53 -12.45 -2.08
N LEU A 28 7.67 -12.90 -3.34
CA LEU A 28 6.53 -13.17 -4.21
C LEU A 28 5.63 -14.28 -3.64
N SER A 29 6.25 -15.32 -3.09
CA SER A 29 5.50 -16.43 -2.48
C SER A 29 4.67 -15.93 -1.30
N ARG A 30 5.24 -15.09 -0.46
CA ARG A 30 4.53 -14.53 0.68
C ARG A 30 3.44 -13.55 0.27
N MET A 31 3.68 -12.78 -0.78
CA MET A 31 2.65 -11.89 -1.35
C MET A 31 1.46 -12.71 -1.84
N ALA A 32 1.72 -13.82 -2.53
CA ALA A 32 0.67 -14.69 -3.04
C ALA A 32 -0.11 -15.36 -1.92
N GLU A 33 0.57 -15.86 -0.90
CA GLU A 33 -0.07 -16.49 0.26
C GLU A 33 -0.99 -15.54 1.01
N ASN A 34 -0.60 -14.28 1.10
CA ASN A 34 -1.33 -13.29 1.87
C ASN A 34 -2.21 -12.37 1.01
N ASN A 35 -2.24 -12.62 -0.29
CA ASN A 35 -3.05 -11.87 -1.24
C ASN A 35 -2.78 -10.37 -1.18
N VAL A 36 -1.51 -10.00 -1.16
CA VAL A 36 -1.07 -8.61 -1.19
C VAL A 36 -0.09 -8.39 -2.33
N GLY A 37 0.00 -7.16 -2.81
CA GLY A 37 0.86 -6.80 -3.95
C GLY A 37 2.18 -6.16 -3.55
N ALA A 38 2.42 -5.97 -2.27
CA ALA A 38 3.63 -5.33 -1.78
C ALA A 38 3.95 -5.75 -0.35
N MET A 39 5.22 -5.66 0.00
CA MET A 39 5.70 -5.91 1.36
C MET A 39 6.70 -4.84 1.72
N LEU A 40 6.75 -4.48 3.00
CA LEU A 40 7.77 -3.58 3.50
C LEU A 40 9.03 -4.37 3.82
N VAL A 41 10.17 -3.77 3.50
CA VAL A 41 11.47 -4.40 3.73
C VAL A 41 12.08 -3.79 4.97
N PHE A 42 12.34 -4.64 5.95
CA PHE A 42 12.90 -4.21 7.23
C PHE A 42 14.24 -4.88 7.47
N GLU A 43 15.18 -4.08 7.95
CA GLU A 43 16.45 -4.57 8.46
C GLU A 43 16.44 -4.28 9.96
N GLY A 44 16.26 -5.31 10.78
CA GLY A 44 16.00 -5.10 12.20
C GLY A 44 14.69 -4.36 12.41
N SER A 45 14.73 -3.22 13.07
CA SER A 45 13.56 -2.37 13.29
C SER A 45 13.45 -1.24 12.28
N ASP A 46 14.37 -1.17 11.32
CA ASP A 46 14.40 -0.08 10.34
C ASP A 46 13.74 -0.48 9.02
N MET A 47 12.79 0.34 8.57
CA MET A 47 12.19 0.18 7.26
C MET A 47 13.16 0.72 6.21
N VAL A 48 13.70 -0.17 5.38
CA VAL A 48 14.72 0.19 4.39
C VAL A 48 14.22 0.20 2.96
N GLY A 49 13.01 -0.29 2.73
CA GLY A 49 12.48 -0.32 1.37
C GLY A 49 11.08 -0.88 1.29
N LEU A 50 10.61 -0.97 0.06
CA LEU A 50 9.32 -1.59 -0.28
C LEU A 50 9.54 -2.43 -1.53
N ILE A 51 9.02 -3.64 -1.53
CA ILE A 51 9.06 -4.50 -2.71
C ILE A 51 7.63 -4.81 -3.15
N SER A 52 7.39 -4.74 -4.45
CA SER A 52 6.08 -4.98 -5.03
C SER A 52 6.17 -5.94 -6.21
N GLU A 53 5.03 -6.47 -6.63
CA GLU A 53 4.94 -7.29 -7.83
C GLU A 53 5.41 -6.52 -9.06
N ARG A 54 5.19 -5.21 -9.07
CA ARG A 54 5.64 -4.33 -10.14
C ARG A 54 7.17 -4.26 -10.20
N ASP A 55 7.85 -4.24 -9.04
CA ASP A 55 9.31 -4.29 -8.99
C ASP A 55 9.82 -5.59 -9.61
N TYR A 56 9.16 -6.70 -9.30
CA TYR A 56 9.53 -7.99 -9.88
C TYR A 56 9.43 -7.95 -11.41
N SER A 57 8.29 -7.48 -11.94
CA SER A 57 8.11 -7.44 -13.39
C SER A 57 9.13 -6.56 -14.08
N ARG A 58 9.42 -5.40 -13.52
CA ARG A 58 10.26 -4.41 -14.18
C ARG A 58 11.75 -4.58 -13.94
N LYS A 59 12.12 -5.09 -12.77
CA LYS A 59 13.54 -5.11 -12.36
C LYS A 59 14.12 -6.51 -12.26
N THR A 60 13.31 -7.54 -12.38
CA THR A 60 13.78 -8.92 -12.29
C THR A 60 13.59 -9.63 -13.61
N ILE A 61 12.36 -10.00 -13.93
CA ILE A 61 12.11 -10.86 -15.09
C ILE A 61 12.44 -10.16 -16.42
N LEU A 62 12.08 -8.89 -16.56
CA LEU A 62 12.37 -8.15 -17.80
C LEU A 62 13.84 -7.79 -17.97
N LYS A 63 14.64 -7.88 -16.92
CA LYS A 63 16.08 -7.68 -16.95
C LYS A 63 16.85 -8.99 -17.06
N GLY A 64 16.16 -10.11 -17.30
CA GLY A 64 16.80 -11.41 -17.42
C GLY A 64 17.30 -11.99 -16.11
N ARG A 65 16.82 -11.48 -14.98
CA ARG A 65 17.17 -11.99 -13.66
C ARG A 65 16.18 -13.05 -13.23
N PHE A 66 16.60 -13.92 -12.32
CA PHE A 66 15.75 -14.97 -11.77
C PHE A 66 15.41 -14.66 -10.32
N SER A 67 14.12 -14.83 -9.96
CA SER A 67 13.64 -14.50 -8.62
C SER A 67 14.31 -15.31 -7.51
N LYS A 68 14.72 -16.53 -7.79
CA LYS A 68 15.40 -17.38 -6.81
C LYS A 68 16.87 -17.02 -6.59
N GLU A 69 17.43 -16.20 -7.48
CA GLU A 69 18.84 -15.81 -7.45
C GLU A 69 19.03 -14.32 -7.18
N THR A 70 17.94 -13.61 -6.95
CA THR A 70 17.96 -12.17 -6.74
C THR A 70 17.49 -11.85 -5.31
N ALA A 71 18.28 -11.08 -4.58
CA ALA A 71 17.89 -10.65 -3.24
C ALA A 71 16.92 -9.47 -3.34
N VAL A 72 16.01 -9.37 -2.37
CA VAL A 72 15.04 -8.29 -2.27
C VAL A 72 15.70 -6.93 -2.37
N LYS A 73 16.83 -6.75 -1.68
CA LYS A 73 17.55 -5.46 -1.66
C LYS A 73 18.02 -5.00 -3.03
N GLU A 74 18.16 -5.92 -3.99
CA GLU A 74 18.63 -5.57 -5.34
C GLU A 74 17.55 -4.88 -6.17
N ILE A 75 16.27 -5.09 -5.83
CA ILE A 75 15.17 -4.53 -6.63
C ILE A 75 14.19 -3.66 -5.83
N MET A 76 14.27 -3.66 -4.51
CA MET A 76 13.35 -2.87 -3.69
C MET A 76 13.43 -1.38 -3.99
N THR A 77 12.32 -0.69 -3.79
CA THR A 77 12.28 0.77 -3.87
C THR A 77 12.76 1.32 -2.53
N THR A 78 13.73 2.22 -2.56
CA THR A 78 14.31 2.81 -1.34
C THR A 78 13.86 4.23 -1.07
N GLU A 79 13.40 4.95 -2.09
CA GLU A 79 12.84 6.29 -1.93
C GLU A 79 11.38 6.16 -1.55
N LEU A 80 11.13 6.02 -0.25
CA LEU A 80 9.79 5.79 0.26
C LEU A 80 9.06 7.10 0.53
N ILE A 81 7.83 7.17 0.02
CA ILE A 81 6.91 8.26 0.32
C ILE A 81 5.98 7.73 1.39
N THR A 82 5.93 8.39 2.53
CA THR A 82 5.11 7.93 3.67
C THR A 82 4.06 8.97 4.02
N VAL A 83 3.03 8.53 4.72
CA VAL A 83 1.96 9.40 5.20
C VAL A 83 1.68 9.08 6.67
N SER A 84 0.99 10.00 7.36
CA SER A 84 0.50 9.74 8.70
C SER A 84 -0.99 9.40 8.65
N PRO A 85 -1.56 8.84 9.74
CA PRO A 85 -2.98 8.46 9.74
C PRO A 85 -3.96 9.61 9.50
N ASP A 86 -3.57 10.84 9.80
CA ASP A 86 -4.44 12.01 9.66
C ASP A 86 -4.36 12.70 8.30
N VAL A 87 -3.56 12.17 7.38
CA VAL A 87 -3.49 12.68 6.00
C VAL A 87 -4.81 12.35 5.29
N ASP A 88 -5.36 13.32 4.58
CA ASP A 88 -6.61 13.10 3.87
C ASP A 88 -6.41 12.28 2.59
N ILE A 89 -7.50 11.66 2.14
CA ILE A 89 -7.48 10.75 1.00
C ILE A 89 -7.10 11.46 -0.29
N GLU A 90 -7.52 12.73 -0.43
CA GLU A 90 -7.19 13.51 -1.62
C GLU A 90 -5.70 13.74 -1.73
N LYS A 91 -5.03 13.97 -0.60
CA LYS A 91 -3.58 14.10 -0.57
C LYS A 91 -2.90 12.80 -0.98
N CYS A 92 -3.45 11.66 -0.60
CA CYS A 92 -2.92 10.35 -1.05
C CYS A 92 -3.00 10.23 -2.56
N MET A 93 -4.12 10.64 -3.16
CA MET A 93 -4.28 10.60 -4.61
C MET A 93 -3.25 11.49 -5.31
N GLU A 94 -2.99 12.67 -4.77
CA GLU A 94 -1.95 13.54 -5.29
C GLU A 94 -0.59 12.88 -5.24
N LEU A 95 -0.25 12.24 -4.12
CA LEU A 95 1.04 11.57 -3.96
C LEU A 95 1.19 10.40 -4.94
N PHE A 96 0.15 9.60 -5.13
CA PHE A 96 0.20 8.51 -6.10
C PHE A 96 0.47 9.05 -7.51
N THR A 97 -0.17 10.15 -7.86
CA THR A 97 -0.04 10.75 -9.19
C THR A 97 1.30 11.44 -9.37
N ASP A 98 1.66 12.32 -8.45
CA ASP A 98 2.86 13.15 -8.57
C ASP A 98 4.16 12.38 -8.38
N LYS A 99 4.15 11.40 -7.49
CA LYS A 99 5.35 10.61 -7.17
C LYS A 99 5.40 9.30 -7.92
N HIS A 100 4.36 8.96 -8.69
CA HIS A 100 4.27 7.70 -9.44
C HIS A 100 4.47 6.47 -8.55
N VAL A 101 3.92 6.51 -7.34
CA VAL A 101 3.95 5.39 -6.41
C VAL A 101 2.57 4.77 -6.31
N ARG A 102 2.50 3.53 -5.87
CA ARG A 102 1.23 2.78 -5.74
C ARG A 102 0.93 2.35 -4.32
N HIS A 103 1.88 2.51 -3.43
CA HIS A 103 1.76 2.13 -2.02
C HIS A 103 2.38 3.20 -1.15
N LEU A 104 1.70 3.51 -0.06
CA LEU A 104 2.17 4.50 0.90
C LEU A 104 2.23 3.83 2.28
N PRO A 105 3.44 3.61 2.80
CA PRO A 105 3.55 3.19 4.20
C PRO A 105 3.00 4.29 5.10
N VAL A 106 2.30 3.89 6.15
CA VAL A 106 1.70 4.81 7.11
C VAL A 106 2.50 4.77 8.39
N LEU A 107 3.02 5.93 8.79
CA LEU A 107 3.82 6.05 10.00
C LEU A 107 3.12 6.94 11.03
N GLU A 108 3.24 6.53 12.29
CA GLU A 108 2.79 7.32 13.43
C GLU A 108 3.88 7.28 14.47
N ASN A 109 4.37 8.43 14.86
CA ASN A 109 5.48 8.56 15.82
C ASN A 109 6.71 7.74 15.40
N GLY A 110 7.01 7.76 14.10
CA GLY A 110 8.16 7.07 13.55
C GLY A 110 8.01 5.57 13.36
N LYS A 111 6.84 5.03 13.69
CA LYS A 111 6.57 3.58 13.57
C LYS A 111 5.55 3.32 12.48
N VAL A 112 5.75 2.23 11.76
CA VAL A 112 4.80 1.79 10.73
C VAL A 112 3.55 1.27 11.41
N VAL A 113 2.40 1.85 11.05
CA VAL A 113 1.09 1.43 11.57
C VAL A 113 0.18 0.87 10.48
N GLY A 114 0.62 0.88 9.24
CA GLY A 114 -0.16 0.32 8.14
C GLY A 114 0.46 0.62 6.80
N ILE A 115 -0.25 0.22 5.76
CA ILE A 115 0.12 0.50 4.38
C ILE A 115 -1.17 0.72 3.60
N VAL A 116 -1.21 1.72 2.73
CA VAL A 116 -2.36 1.96 1.87
C VAL A 116 -1.92 1.92 0.42
N SER A 117 -2.70 1.24 -0.40
CA SER A 117 -2.47 1.15 -1.83
C SER A 117 -3.40 2.09 -2.57
N ILE A 118 -3.09 2.32 -3.85
CA ILE A 118 -3.99 3.10 -4.72
C ILE A 118 -5.38 2.45 -4.78
N GLY A 119 -5.43 1.12 -4.80
CA GLY A 119 -6.71 0.39 -4.79
C GLY A 119 -7.51 0.62 -3.52
N ASP A 120 -6.84 0.68 -2.36
CA ASP A 120 -7.50 0.95 -1.08
C ASP A 120 -8.15 2.33 -1.09
N VAL A 121 -7.45 3.31 -1.62
CA VAL A 121 -7.94 4.69 -1.68
C VAL A 121 -9.11 4.81 -2.65
N VAL A 122 -9.00 4.21 -3.84
CA VAL A 122 -10.08 4.22 -4.83
C VAL A 122 -11.33 3.56 -4.27
N LYS A 123 -11.18 2.41 -3.63
CA LYS A 123 -12.31 1.70 -3.03
C LYS A 123 -12.98 2.57 -1.97
N ASN A 124 -12.21 3.25 -1.14
CA ASN A 124 -12.77 4.12 -0.11
C ASN A 124 -13.58 5.28 -0.72
N ILE A 125 -13.07 5.87 -1.80
CA ILE A 125 -13.77 6.95 -2.51
C ILE A 125 -15.10 6.46 -3.07
N ILE A 126 -15.11 5.29 -3.69
CA ILE A 126 -16.32 4.71 -4.27
C ILE A 126 -17.34 4.42 -3.17
N ASP A 127 -16.93 3.76 -2.09
CA ASP A 127 -17.81 3.44 -0.98
C ASP A 127 -18.43 4.70 -0.37
N TYR A 128 -17.64 5.75 -0.23
CA TYR A 128 -18.11 7.02 0.31
C TYR A 128 -19.16 7.66 -0.59
N LYS A 129 -18.93 7.64 -1.90
CA LYS A 129 -19.91 8.19 -2.87
C LYS A 129 -21.20 7.39 -2.90
N GLU A 130 -21.12 6.07 -2.77
CA GLU A 130 -22.30 5.22 -2.70
C GLU A 130 -23.13 5.53 -1.46
N ASP A 131 -22.48 5.73 -0.33
CA ASP A 131 -23.15 6.10 0.92
C ASP A 131 -23.90 7.43 0.78
N ILE A 132 -23.28 8.42 0.11
CA ILE A 132 -23.91 9.72 -0.12
C ILE A 132 -25.11 9.58 -1.03
N ILE A 133 -25.00 8.79 -2.10
CA ILE A 133 -26.12 8.58 -3.04
C ILE A 133 -27.27 7.91 -2.32
N GLU A 134 -27.01 6.88 -1.54
CA GLU A 134 -28.03 6.17 -0.78
C GLU A 134 -28.74 7.11 0.19
N GLU A 135 -27.98 7.94 0.89
CA GLU A 135 -28.53 8.91 1.82
C GLU A 135 -29.44 9.91 1.11
N LEU A 136 -29.02 10.41 -0.05
CA LEU A 136 -29.80 11.35 -0.85
C LEU A 136 -31.08 10.68 -1.37
N GLU A 137 -30.98 9.44 -1.82
CA GLU A 137 -32.17 8.69 -2.26
C GLU A 137 -33.19 8.53 -1.16
N SER A 138 -32.72 8.19 0.03
CA SER A 138 -33.60 8.07 1.20
C SER A 138 -34.28 9.39 1.51
N TYR A 139 -33.57 10.49 1.41
CA TYR A 139 -34.09 11.82 1.63
C TYR A 139 -35.17 12.16 0.62
N ILE A 140 -34.92 11.92 -0.65
CA ILE A 140 -35.87 12.19 -1.74
C ILE A 140 -37.13 11.36 -1.60
N LYS A 141 -37.02 10.12 -1.12
CA LYS A 141 -38.16 9.23 -0.93
C LYS A 141 -38.93 9.51 0.35
N GLY A 142 -38.49 10.49 1.13
CA GLY A 142 -39.13 10.82 2.40
C GLY A 142 -38.86 9.84 3.51
N GLN A 143 -37.83 9.03 3.39
CA GLN A 143 -37.43 8.03 4.39
C GLN A 143 -36.38 8.63 5.29
N ARG A 144 -36.75 8.92 6.50
CA ARG A 144 -35.83 9.49 7.46
C ARG A 144 -36.11 9.08 8.86
#